data_fb3e3712f7d64083ca40718780a0678b
#
_entry.id   fb3e3712f7d64083ca40718780a0678b
#
_cell.length_a   1.000
_cell.length_b   1.000
_cell.length_c   1.000
_cell.angle_alpha   90.00
_cell.angle_beta   90.00
_cell.angle_gamma   90.00
#
_symmetry.space_group_name_H-M   'P 1'
#
loop_
_entity.id
_entity.type
_entity.pdbx_description
1 polymer ?
#
loop_
_entity_poly.entity_id
_entity_poly.type
_entity_poly.pdbx_seq_one_letter_code
_entity_poly.pdbx_strand_id
1 'polypeptide(L)'
;MPLVTVRTRFALIIAIAALAAACAGCGSGAPVGDTDKIQVVLSQFDIAVTNTSGKALFEVKAEIEPTGPATHFTTIIPRMENGEKRVLAHNLFSDRDGVPFSARNVKAKQVIVTAKDIDGKALKVDVPWKQ
;
A
#
# COMPACT_ATOMS: atom_id res chain seq x y z
N MET A 1 60.53 -26.20 32.26
CA MET A 1 60.07 -26.16 30.88
C MET A 1 58.61 -25.71 30.89
N PRO A 2 58.31 -24.52 30.45
CA PRO A 2 56.97 -24.15 30.43
C PRO A 2 56.27 -24.82 29.25
N LEU A 3 55.21 -25.55 29.54
CA LEU A 3 54.31 -26.07 28.54
C LEU A 3 53.45 -24.93 28.02
N VAL A 4 53.66 -24.60 26.76
CA VAL A 4 52.81 -23.64 26.08
C VAL A 4 51.51 -24.36 25.70
N THR A 5 50.49 -24.15 26.50
CA THR A 5 49.15 -24.64 26.17
C THR A 5 48.56 -23.71 25.15
N VAL A 6 48.57 -24.12 23.91
CA VAL A 6 47.85 -23.43 22.85
C VAL A 6 46.35 -23.66 23.09
N ARG A 7 45.70 -22.69 23.68
CA ARG A 7 44.23 -22.67 23.75
C ARG A 7 43.68 -22.24 22.41
N THR A 8 43.37 -23.24 21.62
CA THR A 8 42.58 -23.01 20.40
C THR A 8 41.19 -22.53 20.80
N ARG A 9 40.96 -21.25 20.67
CA ARG A 9 39.61 -20.67 20.80
C ARG A 9 38.88 -20.95 19.51
N PHE A 10 38.05 -21.97 19.54
CA PHE A 10 37.03 -22.14 18.52
C PHE A 10 36.06 -20.99 18.66
N ALA A 11 36.17 -20.01 17.80
CA ALA A 11 35.14 -19.04 17.58
C ALA A 11 33.97 -19.75 16.88
N LEU A 12 32.94 -20.07 17.64
CA LEU A 12 31.70 -20.59 17.11
C LEU A 12 31.01 -19.43 16.40
N ILE A 13 31.22 -19.33 15.10
CA ILE A 13 30.45 -18.42 14.25
C ILE A 13 29.07 -19.06 14.09
N ILE A 14 28.11 -18.64 14.91
CA ILE A 14 26.71 -18.92 14.70
C ILE A 14 26.29 -18.05 13.54
N ALA A 15 26.32 -18.61 12.36
CA ALA A 15 25.62 -18.03 11.22
C ALA A 15 24.12 -18.14 11.48
N ILE A 16 23.54 -17.09 11.99
CA ILE A 16 22.08 -16.95 12.03
C ILE A 16 21.68 -16.72 10.57
N ALA A 17 21.36 -17.78 9.88
CA ALA A 17 20.65 -17.69 8.63
C ALA A 17 19.26 -17.14 8.98
N ALA A 18 19.09 -15.83 8.83
CA ALA A 18 17.78 -15.24 8.82
C ALA A 18 17.06 -15.82 7.60
N LEU A 19 16.30 -16.86 7.84
CA LEU A 19 15.37 -17.41 6.88
C LEU A 19 14.27 -16.35 6.74
N ALA A 20 14.46 -15.41 5.85
CA ALA A 20 13.40 -14.57 5.36
C ALA A 20 12.44 -15.53 4.66
N ALA A 21 11.46 -16.03 5.39
CA ALA A 21 10.33 -16.67 4.80
C ALA A 21 9.61 -15.62 3.97
N ALA A 22 10.02 -15.51 2.71
CA ALA A 22 9.20 -14.88 1.71
C ALA A 22 7.96 -15.74 1.61
N CYS A 23 6.94 -15.44 2.39
CA CYS A 23 5.61 -15.93 2.15
C CYS A 23 5.19 -15.33 0.81
N ALA A 24 5.63 -15.96 -0.26
CA ALA A 24 4.98 -15.83 -1.55
C ALA A 24 3.58 -16.39 -1.35
N GLY A 25 2.68 -15.59 -0.80
CA GLY A 25 1.28 -15.91 -0.76
C GLY A 25 0.84 -16.09 -2.20
N CYS A 26 0.57 -17.30 -2.60
CA CYS A 26 -0.16 -17.61 -3.82
C CYS A 26 -1.55 -17.02 -3.68
N GLY A 27 -1.69 -15.73 -3.97
CA GLY A 27 -2.96 -15.02 -3.96
C GLY A 27 -2.79 -13.78 -4.81
N SER A 28 -3.60 -13.67 -5.85
CA SER A 28 -3.86 -12.42 -6.55
C SER A 28 -4.40 -11.40 -5.53
N GLY A 29 -3.55 -10.67 -4.84
CA GLY A 29 -4.00 -9.80 -3.77
C GLY A 29 -2.92 -8.90 -3.18
N ALA A 30 -1.70 -8.96 -3.69
CA ALA A 30 -0.64 -8.06 -3.28
C ALA A 30 -0.81 -6.70 -3.96
N PRO A 31 -0.66 -5.59 -3.23
CA PRO A 31 -0.56 -4.27 -3.83
C PRO A 31 0.60 -4.19 -4.82
N VAL A 32 0.39 -3.45 -5.92
CA VAL A 32 1.36 -3.27 -7.00
C VAL A 32 1.64 -1.78 -7.20
N GLY A 33 2.87 -1.44 -7.51
CA GLY A 33 3.29 -0.09 -7.81
C GLY A 33 4.19 0.51 -6.73
N ASP A 34 4.02 1.80 -6.46
CA ASP A 34 4.84 2.58 -5.51
C ASP A 34 4.43 2.35 -4.05
N THR A 35 4.34 1.08 -3.64
CA THR A 35 3.85 0.65 -2.32
C THR A 35 4.74 1.06 -1.16
N ASP A 36 5.99 1.39 -1.43
CA ASP A 36 6.94 1.97 -0.48
C ASP A 36 6.67 3.45 -0.18
N LYS A 37 5.96 4.14 -1.07
CA LYS A 37 5.67 5.57 -0.99
C LYS A 37 4.22 5.89 -0.61
N ILE A 38 3.31 5.01 -0.94
CA ILE A 38 1.89 5.13 -0.59
C ILE A 38 1.42 3.80 -0.05
N GLN A 39 0.99 3.79 1.20
CA GLN A 39 0.32 2.63 1.79
C GLN A 39 -1.18 2.76 1.65
N VAL A 40 -1.81 1.69 1.18
CA VAL A 40 -3.27 1.61 1.04
C VAL A 40 -3.76 0.36 1.77
N VAL A 41 -4.67 0.55 2.71
CA VAL A 41 -5.28 -0.54 3.47
C VAL A 41 -6.78 -0.51 3.25
N LEU A 42 -7.32 -1.62 2.75
CA LEU A 42 -8.75 -1.79 2.55
C LEU A 42 -9.37 -2.40 3.80
N SER A 43 -10.48 -1.85 4.23
CA SER A 43 -11.32 -2.42 5.27
C SER A 43 -12.75 -2.61 4.78
N GLN A 44 -13.61 -3.17 5.63
CA GLN A 44 -15.00 -3.41 5.28
C GLN A 44 -15.78 -2.12 4.95
N PHE A 45 -15.40 -0.98 5.53
CA PHE A 45 -16.16 0.27 5.44
C PHE A 45 -15.37 1.45 4.90
N ASP A 46 -14.06 1.34 4.84
CA ASP A 46 -13.19 2.44 4.47
C ASP A 46 -11.90 2.00 3.76
N ILE A 47 -11.23 2.97 3.21
CA ILE A 47 -9.92 2.83 2.58
C ILE A 47 -8.98 3.80 3.29
N ALA A 48 -7.94 3.28 3.92
CA ALA A 48 -6.92 4.09 4.57
C ALA A 48 -5.74 4.30 3.62
N VAL A 49 -5.39 5.55 3.37
CA VAL A 49 -4.24 5.95 2.55
C VAL A 49 -3.24 6.67 3.43
N THR A 50 -2.00 6.20 3.43
CA THR A 50 -0.91 6.82 4.19
C THR A 50 0.21 7.23 3.26
N ASN A 51 0.67 8.48 3.39
CA ASN A 51 1.82 8.97 2.66
C ASN A 51 3.11 8.54 3.39
N THR A 52 3.84 7.60 2.82
CA THR A 52 5.12 7.08 3.33
C THR A 52 6.30 7.46 2.43
N SER A 53 6.12 8.45 1.56
CA SER A 53 7.11 8.84 0.56
C SER A 53 8.29 9.64 1.12
N GLY A 54 8.19 10.16 2.34
CA GLY A 54 9.16 11.10 2.91
C GLY A 54 8.95 12.55 2.51
N LYS A 55 7.97 12.84 1.65
CA LYS A 55 7.67 14.17 1.10
C LYS A 55 6.16 14.39 1.08
N ALA A 56 5.74 15.66 0.94
CA ALA A 56 4.33 15.96 0.68
C ALA A 56 3.90 15.40 -0.69
N LEU A 57 2.68 14.90 -0.76
CA LEU A 57 2.04 14.46 -2.00
C LEU A 57 0.90 15.39 -2.37
N PHE A 58 0.71 15.58 -3.66
CA PHE A 58 -0.29 16.47 -4.22
C PHE A 58 -1.21 15.73 -5.17
N GLU A 59 -2.41 16.24 -5.34
CA GLU A 59 -3.42 15.65 -6.24
C GLU A 59 -3.60 14.16 -5.99
N VAL A 60 -3.71 13.77 -4.72
CA VAL A 60 -3.91 12.37 -4.34
C VAL A 60 -5.32 11.97 -4.72
N LYS A 61 -5.43 11.11 -5.72
CA LYS A 61 -6.70 10.60 -6.22
C LYS A 61 -6.83 9.13 -5.85
N ALA A 62 -7.85 8.81 -5.08
CA ALA A 62 -8.24 7.44 -4.80
C ALA A 62 -9.44 7.07 -5.66
N GLU A 63 -9.39 5.90 -6.28
CA GLU A 63 -10.34 5.46 -7.27
C GLU A 63 -10.71 4.00 -7.02
N ILE A 64 -12.01 3.72 -6.95
CA ILE A 64 -12.54 2.37 -6.90
C ILE A 64 -12.94 1.97 -8.30
N GLU A 65 -12.25 0.98 -8.85
CA GLU A 65 -12.58 0.39 -10.14
C GLU A 65 -13.59 -0.73 -9.95
N PRO A 66 -14.79 -0.62 -10.50
CA PRO A 66 -15.77 -1.70 -10.44
C PRO A 66 -15.45 -2.83 -11.42
N THR A 67 -16.01 -3.99 -11.15
CA THR A 67 -15.96 -5.11 -12.11
C THR A 67 -16.89 -4.81 -13.28
N GLY A 68 -16.40 -4.98 -14.51
CA GLY A 68 -17.15 -4.72 -15.73
C GLY A 68 -17.03 -3.28 -16.22
N PRO A 69 -17.90 -2.84 -17.17
CA PRO A 69 -17.76 -1.57 -17.89
C PRO A 69 -18.30 -0.35 -17.14
N ALA A 70 -18.57 -0.47 -15.85
CA ALA A 70 -19.13 0.62 -15.04
C ALA A 70 -18.13 1.76 -14.85
N THR A 71 -18.65 2.96 -14.55
CA THR A 71 -17.84 4.14 -14.26
C THR A 71 -17.10 3.97 -12.94
N HIS A 72 -15.86 4.46 -12.86
CA HIS A 72 -15.08 4.46 -11.63
C HIS A 72 -15.64 5.44 -10.61
N PHE A 73 -15.44 5.12 -9.33
CA PHE A 73 -15.81 5.98 -8.21
C PHE A 73 -14.53 6.62 -7.65
N THR A 74 -14.52 7.92 -7.52
CA THR A 74 -13.30 8.66 -7.17
C THR A 74 -13.50 9.60 -5.98
N THR A 75 -12.40 9.85 -5.26
CA THR A 75 -12.27 10.95 -4.32
C THR A 75 -10.88 11.56 -4.44
N ILE A 76 -10.77 12.86 -4.17
CA ILE A 76 -9.51 13.59 -4.32
C ILE A 76 -9.12 14.21 -2.98
N ILE A 77 -7.86 14.01 -2.61
CA ILE A 77 -7.22 14.70 -1.48
C ILE A 77 -6.21 15.66 -2.11
N PRO A 78 -6.40 16.99 -2.00
CA PRO A 78 -5.53 17.96 -2.67
C PRO A 78 -4.07 17.86 -2.25
N ARG A 79 -3.82 17.55 -0.97
CA ARG A 79 -2.49 17.45 -0.40
C ARG A 79 -2.46 16.48 0.78
N MET A 80 -1.39 15.70 0.87
CA MET A 80 -1.07 14.87 2.04
C MET A 80 0.36 15.17 2.48
N GLU A 81 0.53 15.50 3.74
CA GLU A 81 1.86 15.66 4.33
C GLU A 81 2.56 14.32 4.51
N ASN A 82 3.89 14.33 4.62
CA ASN A 82 4.63 13.11 4.92
C ASN A 82 4.14 12.49 6.24
N GLY A 83 3.87 11.19 6.20
CA GLY A 83 3.34 10.45 7.34
C GLY A 83 1.84 10.63 7.61
N GLU A 84 1.15 11.49 6.86
CA GLU A 84 -0.29 11.69 7.01
C GLU A 84 -1.06 10.45 6.58
N LYS A 85 -2.06 10.09 7.39
CA LYS A 85 -3.01 9.02 7.09
C LYS A 85 -4.40 9.60 6.92
N ARG A 86 -5.05 9.28 5.83
CA ARG A 86 -6.45 9.61 5.57
C ARG A 86 -7.29 8.36 5.51
N VAL A 87 -8.35 8.33 6.29
CA VAL A 87 -9.35 7.26 6.26
C VAL A 87 -10.55 7.74 5.46
N LEU A 88 -10.78 7.08 4.34
CA LEU A 88 -11.81 7.46 3.37
C LEU A 88 -12.95 6.45 3.45
N ALA A 89 -14.07 6.86 4.01
CA ALA A 89 -15.28 6.04 4.00
C ALA A 89 -15.72 5.75 2.56
N HIS A 90 -16.30 4.59 2.31
CA HIS A 90 -16.71 4.18 0.95
C HIS A 90 -17.67 5.17 0.30
N ASN A 91 -18.54 5.82 1.06
CA ASN A 91 -19.49 6.79 0.56
C ASN A 91 -18.87 8.15 0.16
N LEU A 92 -17.58 8.37 0.43
CA LEU A 92 -16.85 9.55 -0.05
C LEU A 92 -16.44 9.41 -1.51
N PHE A 93 -16.48 8.20 -2.03
CA PHE A 93 -16.20 7.92 -3.44
C PHE A 93 -17.48 8.05 -4.25
N SER A 94 -17.45 8.83 -5.30
CA SER A 94 -18.59 9.01 -6.19
C SER A 94 -18.20 8.84 -7.65
N ASP A 95 -19.14 8.42 -8.46
CA ASP A 95 -18.98 8.40 -9.91
C ASP A 95 -19.11 9.82 -10.50
N ARG A 96 -19.00 9.94 -11.81
CA ARG A 96 -19.10 11.24 -12.48
C ARG A 96 -20.48 11.90 -12.37
N ASP A 97 -21.52 11.12 -12.06
CA ASP A 97 -22.88 11.61 -11.87
C ASP A 97 -23.17 11.98 -10.41
N GLY A 98 -22.17 11.83 -9.53
CA GLY A 98 -22.26 12.14 -8.10
C GLY A 98 -22.89 11.03 -7.27
N VAL A 99 -23.08 9.83 -7.84
CA VAL A 99 -23.62 8.69 -7.10
C VAL A 99 -22.54 8.09 -6.21
N PRO A 100 -22.77 7.98 -4.89
CA PRO A 100 -21.78 7.43 -3.98
C PRO A 100 -21.59 5.91 -4.18
N PHE A 101 -20.36 5.45 -3.95
CA PHE A 101 -20.06 4.02 -3.99
C PHE A 101 -20.79 3.28 -2.86
N SER A 102 -21.32 2.11 -3.20
CA SER A 102 -21.93 1.17 -2.25
C SER A 102 -21.49 -0.25 -2.57
N ALA A 103 -20.76 -0.88 -1.65
CA ALA A 103 -20.31 -2.25 -1.80
C ALA A 103 -21.45 -3.28 -1.89
N ARG A 104 -22.66 -2.90 -1.50
CA ARG A 104 -23.84 -3.76 -1.65
C ARG A 104 -24.33 -3.82 -3.09
N ASN A 105 -24.18 -2.73 -3.83
CA ASN A 105 -24.74 -2.57 -5.18
C ASN A 105 -23.69 -2.76 -6.28
N VAL A 106 -22.42 -2.56 -5.96
CA VAL A 106 -21.32 -2.57 -6.93
C VAL A 106 -20.22 -3.50 -6.45
N LYS A 107 -19.82 -4.42 -7.31
CA LYS A 107 -18.63 -5.23 -7.08
C LYS A 107 -17.38 -4.45 -7.47
N ALA A 108 -16.53 -4.18 -6.51
CA ALA A 108 -15.24 -3.56 -6.76
C ALA A 108 -14.21 -4.62 -7.21
N LYS A 109 -13.36 -4.25 -8.15
CA LYS A 109 -12.24 -5.05 -8.63
C LYS A 109 -10.95 -4.69 -7.92
N GLN A 110 -10.66 -3.41 -7.82
CA GLN A 110 -9.45 -2.89 -7.19
C GLN A 110 -9.61 -1.42 -6.78
N VAL A 111 -8.68 -0.96 -5.96
CA VAL A 111 -8.50 0.46 -5.65
C VAL A 111 -7.22 0.93 -6.31
N ILE A 112 -7.28 2.08 -6.97
CA ILE A 112 -6.15 2.72 -7.61
C ILE A 112 -5.91 4.05 -6.89
N VAL A 113 -4.71 4.26 -6.37
CA VAL A 113 -4.31 5.53 -5.78
C VAL A 113 -3.21 6.13 -6.62
N THR A 114 -3.42 7.34 -7.09
CA THR A 114 -2.44 8.12 -7.83
C THR A 114 -2.12 9.40 -7.09
N ALA A 115 -0.90 9.87 -7.20
CA ALA A 115 -0.46 11.12 -6.60
C ALA A 115 0.70 11.70 -7.39
N LYS A 116 1.04 12.96 -7.11
CA LYS A 116 2.26 13.61 -7.59
C LYS A 116 3.12 14.03 -6.41
N ASP A 117 4.42 13.82 -6.51
CA ASP A 117 5.35 14.35 -5.52
C ASP A 117 5.68 15.83 -5.80
N ILE A 118 6.51 16.42 -4.95
CA ILE A 118 6.89 17.83 -5.08
C ILE A 118 7.66 18.11 -6.38
N ASP A 119 8.30 17.11 -6.96
CA ASP A 119 9.04 17.21 -8.22
C ASP A 119 8.13 16.96 -9.44
N GLY A 120 6.85 16.73 -9.22
CA GLY A 120 5.87 16.43 -10.27
C GLY A 120 5.90 14.99 -10.75
N LYS A 121 6.66 14.12 -10.10
CA LYS A 121 6.71 12.69 -10.42
C LYS A 121 5.38 12.03 -10.06
N ALA A 122 4.81 11.32 -11.02
CA ALA A 122 3.58 10.54 -10.80
C ALA A 122 3.89 9.26 -10.02
N LEU A 123 3.08 9.00 -8.99
CA LEU A 123 3.09 7.77 -8.21
C LEU A 123 1.76 7.06 -8.40
N LYS A 124 1.80 5.73 -8.39
CA LYS A 124 0.59 4.91 -8.56
C LYS A 124 0.69 3.63 -7.73
N VAL A 125 -0.40 3.30 -7.04
CA VAL A 125 -0.56 2.04 -6.32
C VAL A 125 -1.90 1.42 -6.70
N ASP A 126 -1.88 0.16 -7.08
CA ASP A 126 -3.06 -0.65 -7.37
C ASP A 126 -3.22 -1.70 -6.27
N VAL A 127 -4.36 -1.74 -5.62
CA VAL A 127 -4.66 -2.70 -4.55
C VAL A 127 -5.89 -3.51 -4.94
N PRO A 128 -5.76 -4.83 -5.12
CA PRO A 128 -6.90 -5.69 -5.42
C PRO A 128 -7.94 -5.63 -4.30
N TRP A 129 -9.20 -5.58 -4.69
CA TRP A 129 -10.31 -5.62 -3.75
C TRP A 129 -10.47 -7.04 -3.20
N LYS A 130 -10.36 -7.18 -1.88
CA LYS A 130 -10.62 -8.44 -1.19
C LYS A 130 -12.01 -8.37 -0.55
N GLN A 131 -12.85 -9.30 -0.90
CA GLN A 131 -14.12 -9.55 -0.23
C GLN A 131 -13.95 -10.60 0.85
#